data_82a379fc9de0eef5ea0eab32b47f7c47
#
_entry.id   82a379fc9de0eef5ea0eab32b47f7c47
#
_cell.length_a   1.000
_cell.length_b   1.000
_cell.length_c   1.000
_cell.angle_alpha   90.00
_cell.angle_beta   90.00
_cell.angle_gamma   90.00
#
_symmetry.space_group_name_H-M   'P 1'
#
loop_
_entity.id
_entity.type
_entity.pdbx_description
1 polymer ?
#
loop_
_entity_poly.entity_id
_entity_poly.type
_entity_poly.pdbx_seq_one_letter_code
_entity_poly.pdbx_strand_id
1 'polypeptide(L)'
;PTQNYTDQNKPARERTTINLDYVNPLTEKSKLEMGAEARLFNSLIVFSSDQAPQDENGRQITQRDIDFNYTRDIYSLYATYGKRLEKWTYQFGLRTESVRVDALAKQNSTVSGISELSNFPFENNYTGLYPSMYVTYSSTEKKSYQLSYSRRIDRPGLGQINPIKEWSTPLVSSYGNQELSPQFTNSFELNHTRRLEKGSFTTGVFYRFINEEINRVVLVDRADVRSGRIIITHDNFDNTSAFGLELSFNY
;
A
#
# COMPACT_ATOMS: atom_id res chain seq x y z
N PRO A 1 5.38 21.25 33.22
CA PRO A 1 3.93 21.40 33.23
C PRO A 1 3.32 20.24 32.47
N THR A 2 2.44 19.48 33.14
CA THR A 2 1.63 18.41 32.52
C THR A 2 0.58 19.12 31.67
N GLN A 3 0.62 18.97 30.34
CA GLN A 3 -0.47 19.37 29.47
C GLN A 3 -1.48 18.22 29.43
N ASN A 4 -2.69 18.46 29.90
CA ASN A 4 -3.81 17.55 29.72
C ASN A 4 -4.56 18.00 28.48
N TYR A 5 -4.78 17.09 27.53
CA TYR A 5 -5.60 17.31 26.34
C TYR A 5 -6.42 16.04 26.05
N THR A 6 -7.47 16.21 25.28
CA THR A 6 -8.36 15.12 24.88
C THR A 6 -8.44 15.07 23.37
N ASP A 7 -8.07 13.93 22.81
CA ASP A 7 -8.28 13.61 21.41
C ASP A 7 -9.41 12.59 21.27
N GLN A 8 -10.38 12.89 20.41
CA GLN A 8 -11.44 11.98 20.04
C GLN A 8 -11.30 11.63 18.56
N ASN A 9 -11.22 10.34 18.25
CA ASN A 9 -11.12 9.83 16.89
C ASN A 9 -12.22 8.80 16.66
N LYS A 10 -13.11 9.06 15.71
CA LYS A 10 -14.26 8.21 15.35
C LYS A 10 -14.17 7.78 13.89
N PRO A 11 -13.48 6.67 13.60
CA PRO A 11 -13.39 6.15 12.24
C PRO A 11 -14.64 5.33 11.88
N ALA A 12 -15.21 5.59 10.69
CA ALA A 12 -16.16 4.72 10.02
C ALA A 12 -15.51 4.24 8.71
N ARG A 13 -15.67 2.95 8.38
CA ARG A 13 -15.08 2.35 7.18
C ARG A 13 -16.05 1.36 6.55
N GLU A 14 -16.19 1.47 5.23
CA GLU A 14 -16.98 0.55 4.43
C GLU A 14 -16.11 -0.02 3.32
N ARG A 15 -16.26 -1.32 3.05
CA ARG A 15 -15.59 -1.99 1.94
C ARG A 15 -16.55 -2.93 1.25
N THR A 16 -16.69 -2.73 -0.05
CA THR A 16 -17.45 -3.63 -0.92
C THR A 16 -16.50 -4.22 -1.96
N THR A 17 -16.58 -5.54 -2.17
CA THR A 17 -15.83 -6.24 -3.21
C THR A 17 -16.78 -7.08 -4.02
N ILE A 18 -16.73 -6.93 -5.34
CA ILE A 18 -17.53 -7.69 -6.31
C ILE A 18 -16.54 -8.36 -7.25
N ASN A 19 -16.62 -9.69 -7.38
CA ASN A 19 -15.77 -10.50 -8.26
C ASN A 19 -16.62 -11.27 -9.25
N LEU A 20 -16.12 -11.37 -10.48
CA LEU A 20 -16.63 -12.25 -11.51
C LEU A 20 -15.46 -13.03 -12.09
N ASP A 21 -15.48 -14.36 -11.95
CA ASP A 21 -14.45 -15.26 -12.44
C ASP A 21 -15.01 -16.23 -13.47
N TYR A 22 -14.26 -16.42 -14.54
CA TYR A 22 -14.57 -17.37 -15.60
C TYR A 22 -13.36 -18.25 -15.90
N VAL A 23 -13.56 -19.56 -15.86
CA VAL A 23 -12.53 -20.56 -16.15
C VAL A 23 -12.92 -21.34 -17.39
N ASN A 24 -12.08 -21.33 -18.42
CA ASN A 24 -12.27 -22.09 -19.64
C ASN A 24 -11.14 -23.12 -19.82
N PRO A 25 -11.40 -24.42 -19.62
CA PRO A 25 -10.46 -25.47 -19.99
C PRO A 25 -10.41 -25.61 -21.51
N LEU A 26 -9.36 -25.03 -22.13
CA LEU A 26 -9.19 -25.07 -23.58
C LEU A 26 -8.84 -26.47 -24.08
N THR A 27 -8.05 -27.21 -23.30
CA THR A 27 -7.69 -28.61 -23.50
C THR A 27 -7.47 -29.28 -22.14
N GLU A 28 -7.27 -30.61 -22.10
CA GLU A 28 -6.90 -31.31 -20.86
C GLU A 28 -5.59 -30.77 -20.20
N LYS A 29 -4.76 -30.09 -20.99
CA LYS A 29 -3.44 -29.59 -20.56
C LYS A 29 -3.33 -28.06 -20.57
N SER A 30 -4.38 -27.34 -20.95
CA SER A 30 -4.36 -25.88 -20.99
C SER A 30 -5.69 -25.26 -20.56
N LYS A 31 -5.60 -24.15 -19.83
CA LYS A 31 -6.76 -23.38 -19.36
C LYS A 31 -6.54 -21.88 -19.53
N LEU A 32 -7.63 -21.18 -19.75
CA LEU A 32 -7.71 -19.73 -19.70
C LEU A 32 -8.63 -19.34 -18.55
N GLU A 33 -8.14 -18.51 -17.66
CA GLU A 33 -8.88 -17.93 -16.55
C GLU A 33 -8.99 -16.42 -16.81
N MET A 34 -10.17 -15.86 -16.67
CA MET A 34 -10.41 -14.41 -16.84
C MET A 34 -11.35 -13.93 -15.74
N GLY A 35 -11.21 -12.69 -15.37
CA GLY A 35 -12.13 -12.14 -14.39
C GLY A 35 -12.12 -10.62 -14.35
N ALA A 36 -13.11 -10.11 -13.64
CA ALA A 36 -13.27 -8.70 -13.32
C ALA A 36 -13.50 -8.54 -11.82
N GLU A 37 -12.96 -7.49 -11.24
CA GLU A 37 -13.13 -7.16 -9.84
C GLU A 37 -13.39 -5.68 -9.67
N ALA A 38 -14.36 -5.33 -8.80
CA ALA A 38 -14.56 -3.98 -8.31
C ALA A 38 -14.36 -3.97 -6.79
N ARG A 39 -13.46 -3.12 -6.30
CA ARG A 39 -13.21 -2.87 -4.88
C ARG A 39 -13.52 -1.42 -4.56
N LEU A 40 -14.57 -1.19 -3.78
CA LEU A 40 -15.03 0.13 -3.37
C LEU A 40 -14.71 0.29 -1.88
N PHE A 41 -14.04 1.37 -1.54
CA PHE A 41 -13.65 1.65 -0.16
C PHE A 41 -13.96 3.10 0.20
N ASN A 42 -14.75 3.27 1.26
CA ASN A 42 -15.05 4.55 1.88
C ASN A 42 -14.53 4.59 3.30
N SER A 43 -13.99 5.73 3.72
CA SER A 43 -13.64 5.99 5.11
C SER A 43 -13.97 7.43 5.49
N LEU A 44 -14.67 7.59 6.60
CA LEU A 44 -14.87 8.86 7.28
C LEU A 44 -14.14 8.80 8.61
N ILE A 45 -13.27 9.76 8.87
CA ILE A 45 -12.62 9.94 10.17
C ILE A 45 -13.07 11.30 10.71
N VAL A 46 -13.78 11.29 11.83
CA VAL A 46 -14.13 12.51 12.57
C VAL A 46 -13.18 12.61 13.76
N PHE A 47 -12.36 13.64 13.73
CA PHE A 47 -11.35 13.92 14.75
C PHE A 47 -11.66 15.24 15.43
N SER A 48 -11.59 15.27 16.75
CA SER A 48 -11.72 16.49 17.58
C SER A 48 -10.61 16.50 18.64
N SER A 49 -9.98 17.64 18.83
CA SER A 49 -8.91 17.82 19.81
C SER A 49 -9.03 19.20 20.49
N ASP A 50 -8.90 19.20 21.81
CA ASP A 50 -8.73 20.41 22.64
C ASP A 50 -7.26 20.76 22.88
N GLN A 51 -6.34 20.04 22.24
CA GLN A 51 -4.92 20.37 22.24
C GLN A 51 -4.70 21.69 21.52
N ALA A 52 -4.04 22.59 22.23
CA ALA A 52 -3.79 23.97 21.79
C ALA A 52 -2.40 24.16 21.15
N PRO A 53 -2.16 23.68 19.91
CA PRO A 53 -0.98 24.10 19.16
C PRO A 53 -1.13 25.59 18.80
N GLN A 54 -0.03 26.25 18.50
CA GLN A 54 -0.08 27.56 17.86
C GLN A 54 -0.26 27.37 16.36
N ASP A 55 -0.98 28.30 15.72
CA ASP A 55 -1.02 28.39 14.27
C ASP A 55 0.30 28.92 13.70
N GLU A 56 0.40 29.06 12.38
CA GLU A 56 1.59 29.59 11.69
C GLU A 56 1.98 31.00 12.13
N ASN A 57 1.03 31.76 12.68
CA ASN A 57 1.22 33.13 13.18
C ASN A 57 1.48 33.18 14.70
N GLY A 58 1.64 32.02 15.36
CA GLY A 58 1.86 31.92 16.80
C GLY A 58 0.60 32.13 17.65
N ARG A 59 -0.61 32.17 17.04
CA ARG A 59 -1.88 32.30 17.75
C ARG A 59 -2.31 30.95 18.33
N GLN A 60 -2.86 30.94 19.51
CA GLN A 60 -3.30 29.73 20.20
C GLN A 60 -4.58 29.16 19.56
N ILE A 61 -4.52 27.91 19.13
CA ILE A 61 -5.71 27.16 18.70
C ILE A 61 -6.33 26.51 19.95
N THR A 62 -7.58 26.83 20.26
CA THR A 62 -8.27 26.30 21.45
C THR A 62 -9.08 25.04 21.15
N GLN A 63 -9.46 24.81 19.91
CA GLN A 63 -10.15 23.59 19.45
C GLN A 63 -9.82 23.34 17.99
N ARG A 64 -9.70 22.08 17.60
CA ARG A 64 -9.49 21.64 16.24
C ARG A 64 -10.36 20.43 15.93
N ASP A 65 -11.27 20.58 15.00
CA ASP A 65 -12.13 19.53 14.49
C ASP A 65 -11.77 19.25 13.04
N ILE A 66 -11.63 17.98 12.67
CA ILE A 66 -11.29 17.57 11.32
C ILE A 66 -12.21 16.43 10.87
N ASP A 67 -12.88 16.65 9.75
CA ASP A 67 -13.61 15.61 9.02
C ASP A 67 -12.77 15.18 7.82
N PHE A 68 -12.23 13.98 7.85
CA PHE A 68 -11.46 13.41 6.75
C PHE A 68 -12.27 12.34 6.04
N ASN A 69 -12.75 12.67 4.84
CA ASN A 69 -13.42 11.74 3.92
C ASN A 69 -12.39 11.19 2.94
N TYR A 70 -12.38 9.88 2.75
CA TYR A 70 -11.51 9.20 1.80
C TYR A 70 -12.28 8.11 1.06
N THR A 71 -12.27 8.17 -0.27
CA THR A 71 -12.86 7.17 -1.16
C THR A 71 -11.79 6.61 -2.08
N ARG A 72 -11.78 5.29 -2.27
CA ARG A 72 -10.91 4.63 -3.23
C ARG A 72 -11.64 3.52 -3.96
N ASP A 73 -11.84 3.72 -5.26
CA ASP A 73 -12.45 2.75 -6.15
C ASP A 73 -11.38 2.12 -7.04
N ILE A 74 -11.38 0.79 -7.13
CA ILE A 74 -10.46 0.02 -7.96
C ILE A 74 -11.27 -0.92 -8.83
N TYR A 75 -11.14 -0.75 -10.13
CA TYR A 75 -11.73 -1.63 -11.13
C TYR A 75 -10.62 -2.40 -11.83
N SER A 76 -10.73 -3.71 -11.89
CA SER A 76 -9.69 -4.58 -12.41
C SER A 76 -10.23 -5.55 -13.44
N LEU A 77 -9.43 -5.81 -14.46
CA LEU A 77 -9.60 -6.92 -15.40
C LEU A 77 -8.34 -7.77 -15.37
N TYR A 78 -8.50 -9.07 -15.42
CA TYR A 78 -7.36 -9.98 -15.44
C TYR A 78 -7.60 -11.20 -16.32
N ALA A 79 -6.52 -11.71 -16.88
CA ALA A 79 -6.49 -12.97 -17.62
C ALA A 79 -5.24 -13.74 -17.26
N THR A 80 -5.38 -15.07 -17.13
CA THR A 80 -4.27 -16.00 -16.91
C THR A 80 -4.40 -17.17 -17.85
N TYR A 81 -3.35 -17.44 -18.63
CA TYR A 81 -3.23 -18.61 -19.47
C TYR A 81 -2.24 -19.59 -18.86
N GLY A 82 -2.65 -20.82 -18.66
CA GLY A 82 -1.82 -21.93 -18.18
C GLY A 82 -1.77 -23.08 -19.17
N LYS A 83 -0.57 -23.65 -19.36
CA LYS A 83 -0.36 -24.85 -20.19
C LYS A 83 0.65 -25.78 -19.54
N ARG A 84 0.29 -27.07 -19.46
CA ARG A 84 1.17 -28.14 -19.00
C ARG A 84 1.58 -29.00 -20.20
N LEU A 85 2.87 -29.15 -20.39
CA LEU A 85 3.50 -30.13 -21.29
C LEU A 85 4.16 -31.22 -20.45
N GLU A 86 4.78 -32.18 -21.09
CA GLU A 86 5.39 -33.34 -20.41
C GLU A 86 6.39 -32.95 -19.31
N LYS A 87 7.33 -32.03 -19.64
CA LYS A 87 8.36 -31.54 -18.70
C LYS A 87 8.22 -30.05 -18.38
N TRP A 88 7.34 -29.34 -19.06
CA TRP A 88 7.21 -27.89 -18.93
C TRP A 88 5.82 -27.49 -18.49
N THR A 89 5.75 -26.53 -17.57
CA THR A 89 4.49 -25.86 -17.22
C THR A 89 4.69 -24.36 -17.39
N TYR A 90 3.79 -23.72 -18.11
CA TYR A 90 3.78 -22.27 -18.36
C TYR A 90 2.52 -21.67 -17.77
N GLN A 91 2.69 -20.50 -17.16
CA GLN A 91 1.58 -19.67 -16.74
C GLN A 91 1.93 -18.21 -17.01
N PHE A 92 1.07 -17.51 -17.75
CA PHE A 92 1.19 -16.10 -18.05
C PHE A 92 -0.06 -15.39 -17.57
N GLY A 93 0.09 -14.36 -16.79
CA GLY A 93 -1.00 -13.55 -16.26
C GLY A 93 -0.79 -12.08 -16.61
N LEU A 94 -1.89 -11.40 -16.86
CA LEU A 94 -1.93 -9.95 -16.99
C LEU A 94 -3.14 -9.44 -16.22
N ARG A 95 -2.93 -8.47 -15.34
CA ARG A 95 -3.97 -7.72 -14.64
C ARG A 95 -3.82 -6.25 -14.98
N THR A 96 -4.91 -5.58 -15.30
CA THR A 96 -4.99 -4.13 -15.38
C THR A 96 -5.90 -3.61 -14.28
N GLU A 97 -5.56 -2.47 -13.73
CA GLU A 97 -6.38 -1.80 -12.71
C GLU A 97 -6.53 -0.32 -13.05
N SER A 98 -7.76 0.17 -12.99
CA SER A 98 -8.09 1.59 -12.99
C SER A 98 -8.45 1.99 -11.57
N VAL A 99 -7.78 2.98 -11.03
CA VAL A 99 -7.91 3.42 -9.64
C VAL A 99 -8.33 4.87 -9.62
N ARG A 100 -9.34 5.16 -8.82
CA ARG A 100 -9.79 6.50 -8.50
C ARG A 100 -9.73 6.71 -6.99
N VAL A 101 -9.04 7.77 -6.58
CA VAL A 101 -8.94 8.20 -5.19
C VAL A 101 -9.45 9.62 -5.09
N ASP A 102 -10.42 9.85 -4.23
CA ASP A 102 -10.94 11.16 -3.88
C ASP A 102 -10.86 11.31 -2.36
N ALA A 103 -10.26 12.38 -1.86
CA ALA A 103 -10.20 12.67 -0.44
C ALA A 103 -10.42 14.16 -0.15
N LEU A 104 -11.04 14.44 0.97
CA LEU A 104 -11.28 15.80 1.45
C LEU A 104 -11.12 15.85 2.96
N ALA A 105 -10.15 16.60 3.45
CA ALA A 105 -10.06 16.96 4.85
C ALA A 105 -10.63 18.37 5.05
N LYS A 106 -11.67 18.48 5.88
CA LYS A 106 -12.25 19.74 6.32
C LYS A 106 -11.79 19.98 7.74
N GLN A 107 -11.03 21.03 7.96
CA GLN A 107 -10.53 21.43 9.28
C GLN A 107 -11.23 22.69 9.74
N ASN A 108 -11.86 22.64 10.91
CA ASN A 108 -12.36 23.79 11.62
C ASN A 108 -11.47 24.05 12.84
N SER A 109 -10.81 25.19 12.88
CA SER A 109 -9.92 25.58 13.98
C SER A 109 -10.46 26.84 14.65
N THR A 110 -10.58 26.82 15.99
CA THR A 110 -10.98 28.01 16.76
C THR A 110 -9.72 28.69 17.29
N VAL A 111 -9.49 29.91 16.81
CA VAL A 111 -8.35 30.76 17.18
C VAL A 111 -8.87 32.04 17.81
N SER A 112 -8.52 32.31 19.06
CA SER A 112 -8.98 33.48 19.80
C SER A 112 -10.51 33.66 19.77
N GLY A 113 -11.27 32.55 19.80
CA GLY A 113 -12.73 32.55 19.76
C GLY A 113 -13.35 32.71 18.36
N ILE A 114 -12.55 32.79 17.32
CA ILE A 114 -13.00 32.85 15.92
C ILE A 114 -12.76 31.49 15.26
N SER A 115 -13.79 30.92 14.63
CA SER A 115 -13.68 29.68 13.89
C SER A 115 -13.23 29.95 12.44
N GLU A 116 -12.16 29.26 12.04
CA GLU A 116 -11.59 29.29 10.69
C GLU A 116 -11.76 27.93 10.02
N LEU A 117 -12.37 27.87 8.85
CA LEU A 117 -12.58 26.65 8.07
C LEU A 117 -11.55 26.56 6.95
N SER A 118 -10.83 25.44 6.90
CA SER A 118 -9.89 25.12 5.82
C SER A 118 -10.26 23.79 5.17
N ASN A 119 -10.12 23.70 3.85
CA ASN A 119 -10.40 22.50 3.07
C ASN A 119 -9.12 22.06 2.36
N PHE A 120 -8.81 20.76 2.46
CA PHE A 120 -7.65 20.14 1.83
C PHE A 120 -8.14 19.00 0.93
N PRO A 121 -8.49 19.29 -0.36
CA PRO A 121 -8.86 18.26 -1.32
C PRO A 121 -7.62 17.53 -1.83
N PHE A 122 -7.78 16.25 -2.12
CA PHE A 122 -6.77 15.41 -2.75
C PHE A 122 -7.43 14.44 -3.72
N GLU A 123 -6.90 14.35 -4.94
CA GLU A 123 -7.35 13.41 -5.97
C GLU A 123 -6.14 12.68 -6.56
N ASN A 124 -6.27 11.38 -6.79
CA ASN A 124 -5.25 10.60 -7.48
C ASN A 124 -5.92 9.52 -8.35
N ASN A 125 -5.79 9.66 -9.66
CA ASN A 125 -6.37 8.76 -10.64
C ASN A 125 -5.26 8.15 -11.50
N TYR A 126 -5.20 6.82 -11.57
CA TYR A 126 -4.19 6.15 -12.38
C TYR A 126 -4.66 4.80 -12.89
N THR A 127 -3.99 4.31 -13.94
CA THR A 127 -4.17 2.97 -14.48
C THR A 127 -2.83 2.24 -14.47
N GLY A 128 -2.82 0.99 -14.03
CA GLY A 128 -1.62 0.16 -13.93
C GLY A 128 -1.76 -1.17 -14.65
N LEU A 129 -0.62 -1.72 -15.10
CA LEU A 129 -0.49 -3.06 -15.68
C LEU A 129 0.41 -3.91 -14.79
N TYR A 130 -0.04 -5.12 -14.47
CA TYR A 130 0.61 -6.07 -13.57
C TYR A 130 0.79 -7.42 -14.23
N PRO A 131 1.83 -7.58 -15.06
CA PRO A 131 2.17 -8.86 -15.68
C PRO A 131 2.75 -9.84 -14.67
N SER A 132 2.52 -11.13 -14.91
CA SER A 132 3.15 -12.23 -14.19
C SER A 132 3.48 -13.37 -15.14
N MET A 133 4.56 -14.08 -14.86
CA MET A 133 5.02 -15.23 -15.63
C MET A 133 5.60 -16.28 -14.68
N TYR A 134 5.25 -17.52 -14.91
CA TYR A 134 5.83 -18.68 -14.24
C TYR A 134 6.16 -19.74 -15.30
N VAL A 135 7.42 -20.17 -15.33
CA VAL A 135 7.89 -21.25 -16.21
C VAL A 135 8.56 -22.29 -15.35
N THR A 136 8.00 -23.48 -15.30
CA THR A 136 8.54 -24.59 -14.54
C THR A 136 9.04 -25.69 -15.47
N TYR A 137 10.29 -26.12 -15.28
CA TYR A 137 10.88 -27.28 -15.92
C TYR A 137 11.04 -28.42 -14.92
N SER A 138 10.36 -29.54 -15.14
CA SER A 138 10.47 -30.75 -14.35
C SER A 138 11.47 -31.71 -15.04
N SER A 139 12.73 -31.69 -14.57
CA SER A 139 13.79 -32.53 -15.15
C SER A 139 13.53 -34.03 -14.85
N THR A 140 12.96 -34.30 -13.69
CA THR A 140 12.47 -35.62 -13.23
C THR A 140 11.23 -35.42 -12.38
N GLU A 141 10.53 -36.47 -12.00
CA GLU A 141 9.40 -36.44 -11.06
C GLU A 141 9.78 -35.84 -9.70
N LYS A 142 11.06 -35.89 -9.33
CA LYS A 142 11.58 -35.42 -8.04
C LYS A 142 12.31 -34.07 -8.10
N LYS A 143 12.58 -33.54 -9.30
CA LYS A 143 13.35 -32.28 -9.45
C LYS A 143 12.67 -31.31 -10.41
N SER A 144 12.48 -30.09 -9.97
CA SER A 144 11.95 -29.01 -10.81
C SER A 144 12.72 -27.70 -10.61
N TYR A 145 12.74 -26.89 -11.66
CA TYR A 145 13.27 -25.54 -11.70
C TYR A 145 12.15 -24.61 -12.13
N GLN A 146 11.96 -23.52 -11.41
CA GLN A 146 10.94 -22.53 -11.74
C GLN A 146 11.56 -21.15 -11.85
N LEU A 147 11.36 -20.51 -13.00
CA LEU A 147 11.61 -19.09 -13.20
C LEU A 147 10.29 -18.36 -13.08
N SER A 148 10.26 -17.31 -12.29
CA SER A 148 9.08 -16.45 -12.18
C SER A 148 9.43 -14.97 -12.29
N TYR A 149 8.48 -14.21 -12.81
CA TYR A 149 8.46 -12.76 -12.82
C TYR A 149 7.08 -12.28 -12.40
N SER A 150 7.04 -11.24 -11.57
CA SER A 150 5.79 -10.55 -11.26
C SER A 150 6.03 -9.08 -11.00
N ARG A 151 5.09 -8.25 -11.45
CA ARG A 151 4.99 -6.84 -11.06
C ARG A 151 3.81 -6.68 -10.11
N ARG A 152 4.07 -6.06 -8.95
CA ARG A 152 3.07 -5.80 -7.91
C ARG A 152 3.01 -4.31 -7.60
N ILE A 153 1.88 -3.88 -7.03
CA ILE A 153 1.67 -2.54 -6.53
C ILE A 153 1.35 -2.60 -5.04
N ASP A 154 2.03 -1.74 -4.26
CA ASP A 154 1.70 -1.45 -2.87
C ASP A 154 1.23 0.00 -2.79
N ARG A 155 0.00 0.19 -2.33
CA ARG A 155 -0.64 1.50 -2.25
C ARG A 155 -0.47 2.10 -0.87
N PRO A 156 -0.32 3.43 -0.77
CA PRO A 156 -0.34 4.08 0.53
C PRO A 156 -1.56 3.67 1.33
N GLY A 157 -1.34 3.29 2.58
CA GLY A 157 -2.41 3.01 3.54
C GLY A 157 -3.06 4.31 4.03
N LEU A 158 -4.31 4.22 4.51
CA LEU A 158 -5.04 5.39 5.00
C LEU A 158 -4.27 6.20 6.05
N GLY A 159 -3.56 5.54 6.98
CA GLY A 159 -2.75 6.22 7.99
C GLY A 159 -1.50 6.91 7.42
N GLN A 160 -1.02 6.49 6.25
CA GLN A 160 0.12 7.12 5.59
C GLN A 160 -0.24 8.39 4.81
N ILE A 161 -1.54 8.55 4.45
CA ILE A 161 -2.06 9.70 3.70
C ILE A 161 -3.00 10.59 4.54
N ASN A 162 -3.36 10.17 5.76
CA ASN A 162 -4.24 10.94 6.65
C ASN A 162 -3.55 12.24 7.09
N PRO A 163 -4.05 13.43 6.69
CA PRO A 163 -3.41 14.70 7.02
C PRO A 163 -3.62 15.15 8.47
N ILE A 164 -4.40 14.40 9.25
CA ILE A 164 -4.66 14.74 10.65
C ILE A 164 -3.36 14.64 11.45
N LYS A 165 -2.92 15.79 12.00
CA LYS A 165 -1.73 15.85 12.83
C LYS A 165 -2.05 15.33 14.22
N GLU A 166 -1.38 14.26 14.61
CA GLU A 166 -1.45 13.65 15.95
C GLU A 166 -0.16 13.93 16.72
N TRP A 167 -0.27 14.11 18.04
CA TRP A 167 0.86 14.38 18.90
C TRP A 167 1.10 13.16 19.82
N SER A 168 2.27 12.54 19.67
CA SER A 168 2.69 11.47 20.60
C SER A 168 3.30 12.04 21.88
N THR A 169 3.96 13.19 21.78
CA THR A 169 4.52 13.97 22.88
C THR A 169 4.53 15.46 22.49
N PRO A 170 4.78 16.39 23.42
CA PRO A 170 4.92 17.82 23.07
C PRO A 170 6.01 18.12 22.01
N LEU A 171 6.96 17.18 21.81
CA LEU A 171 8.06 17.34 20.87
C LEU A 171 7.93 16.47 19.62
N VAL A 172 6.96 15.53 19.58
CA VAL A 172 6.81 14.56 18.49
C VAL A 172 5.38 14.60 17.96
N SER A 173 5.24 14.96 16.71
CA SER A 173 3.97 14.87 15.98
C SER A 173 4.09 13.94 14.78
N SER A 174 2.97 13.38 14.34
CA SER A 174 2.87 12.57 13.14
C SER A 174 1.66 12.99 12.30
N TYR A 175 1.80 12.91 10.98
CA TYR A 175 0.70 13.03 10.02
C TYR A 175 1.08 12.32 8.72
N GLY A 176 0.08 11.95 7.92
CA GLY A 176 0.28 11.30 6.63
C GLY A 176 0.60 12.32 5.53
N ASN A 177 1.26 11.84 4.49
CA ASN A 177 1.57 12.60 3.29
C ASN A 177 0.56 12.25 2.19
N GLN A 178 -0.27 13.22 1.78
CA GLN A 178 -1.27 13.04 0.73
C GLN A 178 -0.64 12.91 -0.67
N GLU A 179 0.60 13.37 -0.86
CA GLU A 179 1.32 13.33 -2.14
C GLU A 179 1.96 11.97 -2.44
N LEU A 180 1.81 10.98 -1.54
CA LEU A 180 2.38 9.65 -1.73
C LEU A 180 1.85 8.98 -3.00
N SER A 181 2.80 8.55 -3.84
CA SER A 181 2.57 7.68 -4.99
C SER A 181 2.57 6.21 -4.57
N PRO A 182 1.89 5.32 -5.32
CA PRO A 182 2.01 3.88 -5.11
C PRO A 182 3.43 3.38 -5.40
N GLN A 183 3.89 2.45 -4.59
CA GLN A 183 5.14 1.72 -4.78
C GLN A 183 4.93 0.55 -5.75
N PHE A 184 5.88 0.32 -6.65
CA PHE A 184 5.86 -0.81 -7.58
C PHE A 184 7.05 -1.74 -7.34
N THR A 185 6.78 -3.03 -7.21
CA THR A 185 7.82 -4.05 -7.05
C THR A 185 7.83 -4.99 -8.25
N ASN A 186 8.97 -5.06 -8.95
CA ASN A 186 9.25 -6.07 -9.95
C ASN A 186 10.11 -7.17 -9.30
N SER A 187 9.63 -8.41 -9.28
CA SER A 187 10.32 -9.55 -8.66
C SER A 187 10.68 -10.58 -9.71
N PHE A 188 11.94 -11.00 -9.73
CA PHE A 188 12.48 -12.11 -10.51
C PHE A 188 12.95 -13.18 -9.54
N GLU A 189 12.52 -14.44 -9.73
CA GLU A 189 12.88 -15.52 -8.84
C GLU A 189 13.24 -16.78 -9.64
N LEU A 190 14.30 -17.47 -9.23
CA LEU A 190 14.68 -18.77 -9.73
C LEU A 190 14.71 -19.76 -8.57
N ASN A 191 13.82 -20.75 -8.61
CA ASN A 191 13.65 -21.76 -7.58
C ASN A 191 14.04 -23.13 -8.11
N HIS A 192 14.82 -23.90 -7.34
CA HIS A 192 15.07 -25.31 -7.53
C HIS A 192 14.42 -26.11 -6.40
N THR A 193 13.52 -27.02 -6.72
CA THR A 193 12.86 -27.89 -5.74
C THR A 193 13.25 -29.33 -5.98
N ARG A 194 13.68 -30.01 -4.90
CA ARG A 194 13.93 -31.45 -4.87
C ARG A 194 12.97 -32.12 -3.89
N ARG A 195 12.12 -33.01 -4.39
CA ARG A 195 11.27 -33.87 -3.56
C ARG A 195 12.10 -35.03 -3.02
N LEU A 196 11.96 -35.27 -1.73
CA LEU A 196 12.54 -36.40 -1.00
C LEU A 196 11.45 -37.44 -0.73
N GLU A 197 11.81 -38.60 -0.18
CA GLU A 197 10.82 -39.62 0.21
C GLU A 197 9.88 -39.09 1.32
N LYS A 198 10.41 -38.30 2.25
CA LYS A 198 9.64 -37.69 3.33
C LYS A 198 9.88 -36.19 3.36
N GLY A 199 9.40 -35.47 2.32
CA GLY A 199 9.50 -34.00 2.32
C GLY A 199 10.06 -33.40 1.04
N SER A 200 10.50 -32.12 1.14
CA SER A 200 11.09 -31.41 0.02
C SER A 200 12.13 -30.39 0.48
N PHE A 201 13.09 -30.14 -0.38
CA PHE A 201 14.08 -29.10 -0.23
C PHE A 201 13.98 -28.14 -1.41
N THR A 202 13.84 -26.83 -1.12
CA THR A 202 13.80 -25.76 -2.13
C THR A 202 14.91 -24.77 -1.87
N THR A 203 15.65 -24.45 -2.93
CA THR A 203 16.63 -23.36 -2.95
C THR A 203 16.14 -22.33 -3.94
N GLY A 204 16.05 -21.08 -3.51
CA GLY A 204 15.62 -19.95 -4.33
C GLY A 204 16.63 -18.83 -4.32
N VAL A 205 16.81 -18.15 -5.45
CA VAL A 205 17.44 -16.84 -5.54
C VAL A 205 16.43 -15.86 -6.07
N PHE A 206 16.44 -14.65 -5.52
CA PHE A 206 15.54 -13.60 -5.97
C PHE A 206 16.29 -12.28 -6.17
N TYR A 207 15.74 -11.49 -7.10
CA TYR A 207 16.08 -10.09 -7.30
C TYR A 207 14.79 -9.29 -7.37
N ARG A 208 14.68 -8.25 -6.53
CA ARG A 208 13.54 -7.33 -6.50
C ARG A 208 14.02 -5.93 -6.81
N PHE A 209 13.28 -5.26 -7.68
CA PHE A 209 13.48 -3.86 -8.00
C PHE A 209 12.20 -3.10 -7.61
N ILE A 210 12.36 -2.14 -6.69
CA ILE A 210 11.27 -1.39 -6.07
C ILE A 210 11.38 0.05 -6.55
N ASN A 211 10.31 0.56 -7.14
CA ASN A 211 10.18 1.95 -7.57
C ASN A 211 9.27 2.68 -6.58
N GLU A 212 9.58 3.95 -6.28
CA GLU A 212 8.80 4.81 -5.40
C GLU A 212 8.55 4.16 -4.02
N GLU A 213 9.60 3.60 -3.42
CA GLU A 213 9.49 2.92 -2.13
C GLU A 213 8.95 3.85 -1.04
N ILE A 214 7.85 3.43 -0.39
CA ILE A 214 7.21 4.22 0.66
C ILE A 214 7.90 3.92 2.00
N ASN A 215 8.62 4.92 2.54
CA ASN A 215 9.30 4.80 3.82
C ASN A 215 8.90 5.90 4.80
N ARG A 216 9.11 5.61 6.09
CA ARG A 216 8.93 6.57 7.18
C ARG A 216 10.06 7.60 7.19
N VAL A 217 9.69 8.87 7.30
CA VAL A 217 10.62 10.00 7.36
C VAL A 217 10.47 10.72 8.69
N VAL A 218 11.60 11.16 9.24
CA VAL A 218 11.65 12.01 10.42
C VAL A 218 12.20 13.37 9.98
N LEU A 219 11.37 14.38 10.12
CA LEU A 219 11.69 15.76 9.75
C LEU A 219 11.82 16.63 11.01
N VAL A 220 12.69 17.63 10.97
CA VAL A 220 12.72 18.67 11.99
C VAL A 220 11.64 19.70 11.66
N ASP A 221 10.82 20.06 12.64
CA ASP A 221 9.81 21.10 12.46
C ASP A 221 10.51 22.44 12.20
N ARG A 222 10.50 22.88 10.94
CA ARG A 222 11.18 24.11 10.51
C ARG A 222 10.51 25.38 11.03
N ALA A 223 9.23 25.31 11.40
CA ALA A 223 8.51 26.45 11.97
C ALA A 223 8.99 26.77 13.39
N ASP A 224 9.56 25.75 14.09
CA ASP A 224 10.08 25.91 15.45
C ASP A 224 11.35 25.08 15.68
N VAL A 225 12.39 25.38 14.91
CA VAL A 225 13.71 24.68 14.99
C VAL A 225 14.32 24.75 16.39
N ARG A 226 14.03 25.80 17.17
CA ARG A 226 14.57 25.98 18.52
C ARG A 226 13.92 25.08 19.57
N SER A 227 12.69 24.61 19.31
CA SER A 227 11.97 23.71 20.23
C SER A 227 12.47 22.26 20.18
N GLY A 228 13.24 21.88 19.14
CA GLY A 228 13.64 20.50 18.90
C GLY A 228 12.48 19.58 18.52
N ARG A 229 11.35 20.14 18.05
CA ARG A 229 10.21 19.36 17.60
C ARG A 229 10.51 18.58 16.35
N ILE A 230 10.04 17.36 16.30
CA ILE A 230 10.16 16.46 15.15
C ILE A 230 8.78 16.06 14.61
N ILE A 231 8.73 15.86 13.31
CA ILE A 231 7.57 15.41 12.57
C ILE A 231 7.88 14.04 12.00
N ILE A 232 6.98 13.08 12.22
CA ILE A 232 7.05 11.76 11.63
C ILE A 232 6.02 11.69 10.52
N THR A 233 6.45 11.38 9.32
CA THR A 233 5.60 11.24 8.13
C THR A 233 6.10 10.11 7.24
N HIS A 234 5.57 9.99 6.04
CA HIS A 234 6.01 9.05 5.01
C HIS A 234 6.35 9.82 3.73
N ASP A 235 7.27 9.26 2.96
CA ASP A 235 7.63 9.83 1.65
C ASP A 235 8.00 8.70 0.68
N ASN A 236 7.95 9.00 -0.62
CA ASN A 236 8.47 8.11 -1.63
C ASN A 236 9.96 8.35 -1.80
N PHE A 237 10.72 7.27 -1.81
CA PHE A 237 12.14 7.27 -2.09
C PHE A 237 12.38 6.73 -3.50
N ASP A 238 13.52 7.11 -4.07
CA ASP A 238 13.99 6.57 -5.33
C ASP A 238 14.04 5.04 -5.35
N ASN A 239 14.48 4.50 -6.47
CA ASN A 239 14.54 3.08 -6.70
C ASN A 239 15.44 2.34 -5.72
N THR A 240 14.93 1.27 -5.15
CA THR A 240 15.67 0.35 -4.28
C THR A 240 15.74 -1.02 -4.91
N SER A 241 16.82 -1.75 -4.67
CA SER A 241 16.95 -3.14 -5.11
C SER A 241 17.33 -4.05 -3.97
N ALA A 242 16.79 -5.27 -3.98
CA ALA A 242 17.09 -6.33 -3.02
C ALA A 242 17.43 -7.62 -3.77
N PHE A 243 18.50 -8.27 -3.33
CA PHE A 243 18.93 -9.58 -3.81
C PHE A 243 19.07 -10.52 -2.62
N GLY A 244 18.64 -11.78 -2.77
CA GLY A 244 18.75 -12.75 -1.69
C GLY A 244 18.68 -14.19 -2.12
N LEU A 245 19.04 -15.06 -1.16
CA LEU A 245 18.97 -16.51 -1.24
C LEU A 245 17.98 -17.00 -0.18
N GLU A 246 17.08 -17.91 -0.59
CA GLU A 246 16.13 -18.55 0.30
C GLU A 246 16.34 -20.07 0.29
N LEU A 247 16.36 -20.68 1.49
CA LEU A 247 16.43 -22.10 1.67
C LEU A 247 15.20 -22.55 2.48
N SER A 248 14.45 -23.50 1.97
CA SER A 248 13.29 -24.07 2.64
C SER A 248 13.39 -25.58 2.68
N PHE A 249 13.21 -26.15 3.85
CA PHE A 249 13.14 -27.58 4.06
C PHE A 249 11.81 -27.92 4.73
N ASN A 250 11.08 -28.84 4.11
CA ASN A 250 9.82 -29.36 4.64
C ASN A 250 9.99 -30.88 4.81
N TYR A 251 9.73 -31.39 6.02
CA TYR A 251 9.86 -32.81 6.39
C TYR A 251 8.53 -33.39 6.83
#